data_2912d9bb629235b8f895aa5f4ad6beb5
#
_entry.id   2912d9bb629235b8f895aa5f4ad6beb5
#
_cell.length_a   1.000
_cell.length_b   1.000
_cell.length_c   1.000
_cell.angle_alpha   90.00
_cell.angle_beta   90.00
_cell.angle_gamma   90.00
#
_symmetry.space_group_name_H-M   'P 1'
#
loop_
_entity.id
_entity.type
_entity.pdbx_description
1 polymer ?
#
loop_
_entity_poly.entity_id
_entity_poly.type
_entity_poly.pdbx_seq_one_letter_code
_entity_poly.pdbx_strand_id
1 'polypeptide(L)'
;MSKAQISMWEEKIVDSFAGGGGASTGIELATGRVVDIAINHDPDAILMHKTNHPHTVHYQASVWDVDPLEVTGGSPVGLLWASPDCKHFSKAKGGKPVDKNIRGLAWIVLRWAGTVRPRVVILENVEEFQTWGPVRRGHPVKAKAGRTFRRFIDQLEGLGYAVEWRELVAADYGAPTTRKRFFLIARCDGQPIVWPEPTHAPADSPEVLTGKKLPWRSAAEIIDWSLPCPSIFETREEIREKYGISAQRPLRPNTMRRVARGVDKFVVKSANPFLEIGRAHV
;
A
#
# COMPACT_ATOMS: atom_id res chain seq x y z
N MET A 1 1.19 -39.24 14.17
CA MET A 1 2.40 -38.40 14.16
C MET A 1 1.99 -36.97 14.40
N SER A 2 2.37 -36.40 15.53
CA SER A 2 2.13 -34.99 15.85
C SER A 2 2.82 -34.14 14.77
N LYS A 3 2.08 -33.26 14.06
CA LYS A 3 2.69 -32.22 13.24
C LYS A 3 3.51 -31.37 14.20
N ALA A 4 4.83 -31.46 14.12
CA ALA A 4 5.73 -30.58 14.86
C ALA A 4 5.26 -29.15 14.60
N GLN A 5 4.96 -28.43 15.66
CA GLN A 5 4.57 -27.02 15.59
C GLN A 5 5.82 -26.28 15.11
N ILE A 6 5.85 -25.95 13.78
CA ILE A 6 6.97 -25.21 13.20
C ILE A 6 7.03 -23.88 13.96
N SER A 7 8.19 -23.58 14.54
CA SER A 7 8.42 -22.34 15.23
C SER A 7 8.17 -21.18 14.28
N MET A 8 7.45 -20.14 14.74
CA MET A 8 7.23 -18.92 13.96
C MET A 8 8.54 -18.28 13.47
N TRP A 9 9.67 -18.57 14.11
CA TRP A 9 11.02 -18.11 13.77
C TRP A 9 11.63 -18.84 12.57
N GLU A 10 11.10 -19.99 12.17
CA GLU A 10 11.56 -20.79 11.03
C GLU A 10 10.81 -20.47 9.74
N GLU A 11 9.67 -19.78 9.84
CA GLU A 11 8.87 -19.40 8.67
C GLU A 11 9.40 -18.11 8.02
N LYS A 12 9.39 -18.05 6.70
CA LYS A 12 9.78 -16.87 5.92
C LYS A 12 8.69 -15.79 5.93
N ILE A 13 9.11 -14.53 5.89
CA ILE A 13 8.25 -13.37 5.64
C ILE A 13 8.60 -12.81 4.27
N VAL A 14 7.59 -12.67 3.42
CA VAL A 14 7.74 -12.21 2.03
C VAL A 14 6.94 -10.95 1.79
N ASP A 15 7.60 -9.89 1.29
CA ASP A 15 6.98 -8.65 0.79
C ASP A 15 6.99 -8.67 -0.74
N SER A 16 5.85 -8.99 -1.34
CA SER A 16 5.66 -9.04 -2.79
C SER A 16 5.06 -7.71 -3.28
N PHE A 17 5.62 -7.17 -4.36
CA PHE A 17 5.42 -5.79 -4.84
C PHE A 17 6.04 -4.75 -3.89
N ALA A 18 7.11 -5.13 -3.21
CA ALA A 18 7.80 -4.28 -2.24
C ALA A 18 8.21 -2.94 -2.87
N GLY A 19 7.71 -1.85 -2.30
CA GLY A 19 8.10 -0.49 -2.70
C GLY A 19 9.39 -0.05 -1.99
N GLY A 20 9.41 1.17 -1.45
CA GLY A 20 10.55 1.68 -0.67
C GLY A 20 10.68 1.13 0.76
N GLY A 21 9.88 0.12 1.14
CA GLY A 21 10.00 -0.59 2.42
C GLY A 21 8.94 -0.23 3.48
N GLY A 22 7.89 0.54 3.13
CA GLY A 22 6.88 0.94 4.12
C GLY A 22 6.13 -0.24 4.74
N ALA A 23 5.76 -1.25 3.95
CA ALA A 23 5.13 -2.47 4.45
C ALA A 23 6.10 -3.29 5.29
N SER A 24 7.34 -3.48 4.81
CA SER A 24 8.39 -4.19 5.53
C SER A 24 8.69 -3.55 6.88
N THR A 25 8.81 -2.21 6.95
CA THR A 25 8.95 -1.49 8.23
C THR A 25 7.80 -1.78 9.18
N GLY A 26 6.55 -1.73 8.68
CA GLY A 26 5.36 -2.04 9.49
C GLY A 26 5.35 -3.48 10.01
N ILE A 27 5.75 -4.44 9.18
CA ILE A 27 5.87 -5.86 9.56
C ILE A 27 6.96 -6.04 10.62
N GLU A 28 8.12 -5.42 10.45
CA GLU A 28 9.25 -5.50 11.39
C GLU A 28 8.88 -4.91 12.74
N LEU A 29 8.21 -3.74 12.76
CA LEU A 29 7.73 -3.11 13.98
C LEU A 29 6.69 -3.98 14.72
N ALA A 30 5.80 -4.65 13.96
CA ALA A 30 4.73 -5.46 14.54
C ALA A 30 5.22 -6.83 15.04
N THR A 31 6.22 -7.41 14.39
CA THR A 31 6.64 -8.81 14.65
C THR A 31 7.99 -8.92 15.38
N GLY A 32 8.79 -7.86 15.37
CA GLY A 32 10.19 -7.89 15.83
C GLY A 32 11.11 -8.69 14.91
N ARG A 33 10.64 -9.05 13.70
CA ARG A 33 11.37 -9.86 12.71
C ARG A 33 11.61 -9.07 11.44
N VAL A 34 12.77 -9.25 10.83
CA VAL A 34 13.06 -8.71 9.51
C VAL A 34 12.25 -9.46 8.43
N VAL A 35 11.91 -8.75 7.36
CA VAL A 35 11.35 -9.37 6.16
C VAL A 35 12.45 -10.13 5.44
N ASP A 36 12.25 -11.41 5.18
CA ASP A 36 13.28 -12.27 4.57
C ASP A 36 13.46 -11.97 3.07
N ILE A 37 12.36 -11.76 2.34
CA ILE A 37 12.34 -11.65 0.89
C ILE A 37 11.50 -10.46 0.45
N ALA A 38 12.05 -9.62 -0.42
CA ALA A 38 11.34 -8.51 -1.08
C ALA A 38 11.44 -8.64 -2.60
N ILE A 39 10.31 -8.48 -3.30
CA ILE A 39 10.20 -8.66 -4.74
C ILE A 39 9.63 -7.41 -5.39
N ASN A 40 10.34 -6.82 -6.34
CA ASN A 40 9.82 -5.78 -7.24
C ASN A 40 10.60 -5.77 -8.55
N HIS A 41 9.96 -5.37 -9.64
CA HIS A 41 10.62 -5.22 -10.94
C HIS A 41 11.32 -3.87 -11.10
N ASP A 42 10.93 -2.86 -10.33
CA ASP A 42 11.43 -1.48 -10.42
C ASP A 42 12.77 -1.36 -9.69
N PRO A 43 13.86 -0.96 -10.39
CA PRO A 43 15.19 -0.85 -9.80
C PRO A 43 15.27 0.24 -8.72
N ASP A 44 14.54 1.35 -8.87
CA ASP A 44 14.55 2.44 -7.90
C ASP A 44 13.85 2.03 -6.61
N ALA A 45 12.73 1.29 -6.71
CA ALA A 45 12.06 0.72 -5.56
C ALA A 45 12.96 -0.27 -4.81
N ILE A 46 13.64 -1.16 -5.53
CA ILE A 46 14.58 -2.11 -4.93
C ILE A 46 15.78 -1.41 -4.29
N LEU A 47 16.31 -0.35 -4.91
CA LEU A 47 17.40 0.44 -4.33
C LEU A 47 16.97 1.10 -3.01
N MET A 48 15.81 1.74 -2.97
CA MET A 48 15.26 2.31 -1.73
C MET A 48 15.03 1.23 -0.67
N HIS A 49 14.45 0.09 -1.05
CA HIS A 49 14.19 -1.00 -0.14
C HIS A 49 15.49 -1.58 0.46
N LYS A 50 16.52 -1.80 -0.36
CA LYS A 50 17.85 -2.25 0.11
C LYS A 50 18.47 -1.29 1.11
N THR A 51 18.30 0.01 0.90
CA THR A 51 18.81 1.03 1.82
C THR A 51 18.11 0.98 3.18
N ASN A 52 16.79 0.79 3.17
CA ASN A 52 15.97 0.76 4.39
C ASN A 52 16.00 -0.61 5.10
N HIS A 53 16.14 -1.70 4.35
CA HIS A 53 16.09 -3.09 4.83
C HIS A 53 17.29 -3.89 4.29
N PRO A 54 18.54 -3.62 4.74
CA PRO A 54 19.76 -4.22 4.20
C PRO A 54 19.87 -5.72 4.48
N HIS A 55 19.12 -6.26 5.43
CA HIS A 55 19.10 -7.69 5.80
C HIS A 55 18.14 -8.54 4.97
N THR A 56 17.28 -7.89 4.17
CA THR A 56 16.32 -8.56 3.29
C THR A 56 16.99 -9.06 2.02
N VAL A 57 16.65 -10.25 1.54
CA VAL A 57 17.03 -10.72 0.20
C VAL A 57 16.11 -10.08 -0.84
N HIS A 58 16.69 -9.41 -1.83
CA HIS A 58 15.95 -8.65 -2.82
C HIS A 58 15.99 -9.29 -4.19
N TYR A 59 14.81 -9.51 -4.77
CA TYR A 59 14.62 -9.97 -6.14
C TYR A 59 14.13 -8.83 -7.03
N GLN A 60 15.02 -8.29 -7.87
CA GLN A 60 14.64 -7.31 -8.89
C GLN A 60 14.12 -8.04 -10.12
N ALA A 61 12.87 -8.47 -10.08
CA ALA A 61 12.24 -9.26 -11.11
C ALA A 61 10.73 -8.99 -11.18
N SER A 62 10.10 -9.35 -12.30
CA SER A 62 8.64 -9.42 -12.34
C SER A 62 8.16 -10.50 -11.36
N VAL A 63 7.10 -10.20 -10.62
CA VAL A 63 6.50 -11.18 -9.69
C VAL A 63 6.05 -12.49 -10.39
N TRP A 64 5.85 -12.46 -11.71
CA TRP A 64 5.50 -13.63 -12.51
C TRP A 64 6.71 -14.54 -12.77
N ASP A 65 7.92 -13.96 -12.82
CA ASP A 65 9.16 -14.68 -13.14
C ASP A 65 9.80 -15.28 -11.89
N VAL A 66 9.34 -14.89 -10.69
CA VAL A 66 9.83 -15.42 -9.42
C VAL A 66 9.11 -16.73 -9.09
N ASP A 67 9.84 -17.81 -8.91
CA ASP A 67 9.30 -19.09 -8.43
C ASP A 67 9.24 -19.11 -6.90
N PRO A 68 8.02 -19.27 -6.28
CA PRO A 68 7.88 -19.28 -4.83
C PRO A 68 8.71 -20.36 -4.12
N LEU A 69 8.86 -21.55 -4.70
CA LEU A 69 9.65 -22.64 -4.10
C LEU A 69 11.14 -22.33 -4.14
N GLU A 70 11.62 -21.80 -5.26
CA GLU A 70 13.03 -21.47 -5.45
C GLU A 70 13.46 -20.36 -4.46
N VAL A 71 12.73 -19.24 -4.41
CA VAL A 71 13.14 -18.09 -3.59
C VAL A 71 13.00 -18.34 -2.09
N THR A 72 12.10 -19.23 -1.69
CA THR A 72 11.97 -19.64 -0.27
C THR A 72 12.94 -20.75 0.11
N GLY A 73 13.60 -21.39 -0.87
CA GLY A 73 14.42 -22.57 -0.64
C GLY A 73 13.66 -23.74 -0.03
N GLY A 74 12.34 -23.83 -0.30
CA GLY A 74 11.44 -24.81 0.29
C GLY A 74 11.08 -24.57 1.76
N SER A 75 11.53 -23.45 2.34
CA SER A 75 11.16 -23.07 3.72
C SER A 75 9.68 -22.70 3.80
N PRO A 76 8.99 -22.98 4.92
CA PRO A 76 7.63 -22.53 5.17
C PRO A 76 7.52 -21.02 5.11
N VAL A 77 6.38 -20.51 4.66
CA VAL A 77 6.09 -19.07 4.62
C VAL A 77 5.03 -18.73 5.68
N GLY A 78 5.42 -17.94 6.67
CA GLY A 78 4.53 -17.49 7.74
C GLY A 78 3.65 -16.34 7.29
N LEU A 79 4.21 -15.39 6.53
CA LEU A 79 3.50 -14.23 6.02
C LEU A 79 3.89 -13.92 4.57
N LEU A 80 2.89 -13.81 3.71
CA LEU A 80 2.98 -13.16 2.41
C LEU A 80 2.25 -11.83 2.46
N TRP A 81 2.96 -10.73 2.37
CA TRP A 81 2.39 -9.42 2.07
C TRP A 81 2.37 -9.20 0.56
N ALA A 82 1.25 -8.74 0.02
CA ALA A 82 1.10 -8.45 -1.39
C ALA A 82 0.38 -7.11 -1.61
N SER A 83 1.02 -6.16 -2.29
CA SER A 83 0.44 -4.86 -2.65
C SER A 83 0.50 -4.61 -4.15
N PRO A 84 -0.27 -5.37 -4.96
CA PRO A 84 -0.24 -5.29 -6.41
C PRO A 84 -0.70 -3.94 -6.93
N ASP A 85 -0.08 -3.46 -8.03
CA ASP A 85 -0.35 -2.16 -8.65
C ASP A 85 -1.85 -1.92 -8.88
N CYS A 86 -2.32 -0.80 -8.37
CA CYS A 86 -3.72 -0.35 -8.43
C CYS A 86 -4.04 0.56 -9.62
N LYS A 87 -3.07 0.90 -10.51
CA LYS A 87 -3.25 1.90 -11.60
C LYS A 87 -4.50 1.66 -12.44
N HIS A 88 -4.95 0.41 -12.58
CA HIS A 88 -6.10 0.05 -13.39
C HIS A 88 -7.41 -0.12 -12.62
N PHE A 89 -7.39 0.00 -11.29
CA PHE A 89 -8.58 0.03 -10.44
C PHE A 89 -8.92 1.45 -9.99
N SER A 90 -7.91 2.30 -9.76
CA SER A 90 -8.06 3.63 -9.18
C SER A 90 -8.91 4.58 -10.05
N LYS A 91 -9.79 5.35 -9.41
CA LYS A 91 -10.57 6.46 -9.98
C LYS A 91 -9.69 7.55 -10.61
N ALA A 92 -8.44 7.68 -10.15
CA ALA A 92 -7.50 8.67 -10.65
C ALA A 92 -7.08 8.47 -12.13
N LYS A 93 -7.39 7.31 -12.73
CA LYS A 93 -7.04 6.98 -14.13
C LYS A 93 -7.73 7.81 -15.20
N GLY A 94 -8.84 8.47 -14.89
CA GLY A 94 -9.50 9.37 -15.83
C GLY A 94 -10.06 8.70 -17.10
N GLY A 95 -10.58 7.46 -17.00
CA GLY A 95 -11.27 6.77 -18.11
C GLY A 95 -10.36 6.16 -19.19
N LYS A 96 -9.03 6.17 -19.04
CA LYS A 96 -8.11 5.50 -19.98
C LYS A 96 -8.35 3.98 -20.03
N PRO A 97 -8.10 3.30 -21.19
CA PRO A 97 -8.22 1.85 -21.31
C PRO A 97 -7.41 1.10 -20.24
N VAL A 98 -7.93 -0.03 -19.76
CA VAL A 98 -7.30 -0.86 -18.73
C VAL A 98 -6.46 -1.97 -19.36
N ASP A 99 -5.25 -2.16 -18.85
CA ASP A 99 -4.42 -3.31 -19.18
C ASP A 99 -4.88 -4.53 -18.37
N LYS A 100 -5.16 -5.64 -19.08
CA LYS A 100 -5.60 -6.89 -18.44
C LYS A 100 -4.48 -7.53 -17.61
N ASN A 101 -3.22 -7.41 -18.03
CA ASN A 101 -2.08 -8.01 -17.35
C ASN A 101 -1.87 -7.38 -15.98
N ILE A 102 -1.95 -6.03 -15.89
CA ILE A 102 -1.81 -5.32 -14.61
C ILE A 102 -2.99 -5.63 -13.68
N ARG A 103 -4.22 -5.75 -14.21
CA ARG A 103 -5.37 -6.20 -13.39
C ARG A 103 -5.23 -7.66 -12.95
N GLY A 104 -4.40 -8.44 -13.64
CA GLY A 104 -4.10 -9.81 -13.30
C GLY A 104 -3.08 -9.99 -12.17
N LEU A 105 -2.36 -8.95 -11.75
CA LEU A 105 -1.27 -9.08 -10.77
C LEU A 105 -1.71 -9.69 -9.43
N ALA A 106 -2.95 -9.48 -9.01
CA ALA A 106 -3.46 -10.11 -7.79
C ALA A 106 -3.51 -11.65 -7.86
N TRP A 107 -3.56 -12.25 -9.08
CA TRP A 107 -3.53 -13.71 -9.25
C TRP A 107 -2.22 -14.34 -8.77
N ILE A 108 -1.14 -13.55 -8.63
CA ILE A 108 0.12 -14.03 -8.06
C ILE A 108 -0.06 -14.55 -6.63
N VAL A 109 -0.99 -13.97 -5.87
CA VAL A 109 -1.32 -14.43 -4.51
C VAL A 109 -1.82 -15.88 -4.54
N LEU A 110 -2.65 -16.24 -5.53
CA LEU A 110 -3.13 -17.62 -5.69
C LEU A 110 -2.01 -18.58 -6.09
N ARG A 111 -1.04 -18.11 -6.90
CA ARG A 111 0.15 -18.92 -7.21
C ARG A 111 0.93 -19.24 -5.94
N TRP A 112 1.21 -18.23 -5.09
CA TRP A 112 1.86 -18.43 -3.80
C TRP A 112 1.04 -19.34 -2.87
N ALA A 113 -0.26 -19.09 -2.77
CA ALA A 113 -1.17 -19.88 -1.94
C ALA A 113 -1.21 -21.36 -2.37
N GLY A 114 -1.20 -21.65 -3.67
CA GLY A 114 -1.22 -22.99 -4.21
C GLY A 114 0.15 -23.70 -4.20
N THR A 115 1.27 -22.95 -4.17
CA THR A 115 2.62 -23.51 -4.30
C THR A 115 3.29 -23.73 -2.94
N VAL A 116 3.43 -22.67 -2.14
CA VAL A 116 4.14 -22.71 -0.84
C VAL A 116 3.20 -22.53 0.35
N ARG A 117 1.92 -22.27 0.08
CA ARG A 117 0.86 -22.17 1.07
C ARG A 117 1.21 -21.28 2.28
N PRO A 118 1.44 -19.96 2.10
CA PRO A 118 1.72 -19.07 3.21
C PRO A 118 0.66 -19.20 4.30
N ARG A 119 1.08 -19.28 5.57
CA ARG A 119 0.16 -19.43 6.70
C ARG A 119 -0.82 -18.26 6.82
N VAL A 120 -0.31 -17.04 6.57
CA VAL A 120 -1.08 -15.81 6.50
C VAL A 120 -0.75 -15.08 5.20
N VAL A 121 -1.77 -14.59 4.52
CA VAL A 121 -1.65 -13.67 3.38
C VAL A 121 -2.32 -12.38 3.74
N ILE A 122 -1.65 -11.25 3.51
CA ILE A 122 -2.24 -9.91 3.60
C ILE A 122 -2.11 -9.25 2.23
N LEU A 123 -3.23 -8.83 1.66
CA LEU A 123 -3.27 -8.09 0.40
C LEU A 123 -3.77 -6.68 0.63
N GLU A 124 -2.98 -5.67 0.19
CA GLU A 124 -3.37 -4.26 0.18
C GLU A 124 -3.72 -3.80 -1.22
N ASN A 125 -4.77 -2.99 -1.36
CA ASN A 125 -5.12 -2.34 -2.61
C ASN A 125 -6.00 -1.08 -2.38
N VAL A 126 -6.51 -0.49 -3.46
CA VAL A 126 -7.52 0.56 -3.41
C VAL A 126 -8.92 -0.02 -3.16
N GLU A 127 -9.86 0.78 -2.64
CA GLU A 127 -11.23 0.35 -2.37
C GLU A 127 -11.92 -0.24 -3.60
N GLU A 128 -11.60 0.27 -4.79
CA GLU A 128 -12.17 -0.19 -6.06
C GLU A 128 -11.74 -1.60 -6.45
N PHE A 129 -10.78 -2.22 -5.77
CA PHE A 129 -10.40 -3.61 -5.99
C PHE A 129 -11.59 -4.56 -5.84
N GLN A 130 -12.51 -4.27 -4.93
CA GLN A 130 -13.76 -5.03 -4.74
C GLN A 130 -14.66 -5.00 -5.98
N THR A 131 -14.49 -3.99 -6.86
CA THR A 131 -15.25 -3.89 -8.13
C THR A 131 -14.59 -4.66 -9.27
N TRP A 132 -13.51 -5.41 -9.00
CA TRP A 132 -12.77 -6.16 -10.00
C TRP A 132 -13.68 -7.11 -10.78
N GLY A 133 -13.83 -6.83 -12.06
CA GLY A 133 -14.71 -7.56 -12.97
C GLY A 133 -14.12 -7.67 -14.38
N PRO A 134 -14.79 -8.38 -15.29
CA PRO A 134 -14.35 -8.55 -16.68
C PRO A 134 -14.15 -7.22 -17.40
N VAL A 135 -13.21 -7.22 -18.35
CA VAL A 135 -12.93 -6.09 -19.24
C VAL A 135 -13.31 -6.46 -20.66
N ARG A 136 -14.04 -5.59 -21.35
CA ARG A 136 -14.40 -5.73 -22.76
C ARG A 136 -13.95 -4.47 -23.52
N ARG A 137 -13.17 -4.64 -24.59
CA ARG A 137 -12.62 -3.54 -25.40
C ARG A 137 -11.90 -2.46 -24.56
N GLY A 138 -11.08 -2.89 -23.57
CA GLY A 138 -10.33 -1.99 -22.69
C GLY A 138 -11.14 -1.30 -21.58
N HIS A 139 -12.44 -1.59 -21.43
CA HIS A 139 -13.29 -0.98 -20.40
C HIS A 139 -13.91 -2.04 -19.46
N PRO A 140 -14.01 -1.74 -18.13
CA PRO A 140 -14.73 -2.61 -17.20
C PRO A 140 -16.20 -2.75 -17.57
N VAL A 141 -16.72 -3.97 -17.54
CA VAL A 141 -18.16 -4.24 -17.75
C VAL A 141 -18.91 -3.97 -16.45
N LYS A 142 -19.53 -2.79 -16.33
CA LYS A 142 -20.20 -2.33 -15.10
C LYS A 142 -21.19 -3.36 -14.51
N ALA A 143 -22.03 -3.99 -15.34
CA ALA A 143 -22.98 -5.02 -14.92
C ALA A 143 -22.33 -6.30 -14.34
N LYS A 144 -21.01 -6.45 -14.47
CA LYS A 144 -20.23 -7.58 -13.97
C LYS A 144 -19.15 -7.12 -12.96
N ALA A 145 -19.32 -5.93 -12.38
CA ALA A 145 -18.43 -5.44 -11.32
C ALA A 145 -18.41 -6.42 -10.13
N GLY A 146 -17.24 -6.63 -9.53
CA GLY A 146 -17.05 -7.55 -8.41
C GLY A 146 -16.98 -9.04 -8.76
N ARG A 147 -17.33 -9.42 -10.01
CA ARG A 147 -17.40 -10.85 -10.37
C ARG A 147 -16.03 -11.55 -10.34
N THR A 148 -15.00 -10.85 -10.77
CA THR A 148 -13.62 -11.40 -10.73
C THR A 148 -13.06 -11.38 -9.31
N PHE A 149 -13.38 -10.35 -8.53
CA PHE A 149 -13.06 -10.30 -7.11
C PHE A 149 -13.68 -11.51 -6.37
N ARG A 150 -14.98 -11.77 -6.54
CA ARG A 150 -15.62 -12.93 -5.91
C ARG A 150 -14.92 -14.24 -6.28
N ARG A 151 -14.62 -14.44 -7.58
CA ARG A 151 -13.90 -15.63 -8.03
C ARG A 151 -12.51 -15.75 -7.40
N PHE A 152 -11.83 -14.62 -7.15
CA PHE A 152 -10.54 -14.61 -6.46
C PHE A 152 -10.68 -15.08 -5.00
N ILE A 153 -11.73 -14.62 -4.30
CA ILE A 153 -12.04 -15.08 -2.94
C ILE A 153 -12.35 -16.57 -2.94
N ASP A 154 -13.31 -17.02 -3.81
CA ASP A 154 -13.71 -18.44 -3.90
C ASP A 154 -12.51 -19.37 -4.12
N GLN A 155 -11.49 -18.92 -4.86
CA GLN A 155 -10.28 -19.72 -5.08
C GLN A 155 -9.37 -19.77 -3.85
N LEU A 156 -9.22 -18.69 -3.09
CA LEU A 156 -8.50 -18.72 -1.81
C LEU A 156 -9.19 -19.64 -0.80
N GLU A 157 -10.51 -19.54 -0.69
CA GLU A 157 -11.32 -20.41 0.16
C GLU A 157 -11.21 -21.88 -0.28
N GLY A 158 -11.22 -22.14 -1.59
CA GLY A 158 -11.00 -23.47 -2.17
C GLY A 158 -9.62 -24.06 -1.88
N LEU A 159 -8.60 -23.22 -1.63
CA LEU A 159 -7.27 -23.63 -1.16
C LEU A 159 -7.20 -23.83 0.37
N GLY A 160 -8.34 -23.67 1.07
CA GLY A 160 -8.46 -23.88 2.51
C GLY A 160 -8.10 -22.66 3.38
N TYR A 161 -8.20 -21.47 2.83
CA TYR A 161 -8.05 -20.22 3.60
C TYR A 161 -9.41 -19.73 4.12
N ALA A 162 -9.44 -19.29 5.37
CA ALA A 162 -10.45 -18.36 5.85
C ALA A 162 -10.09 -16.96 5.34
N VAL A 163 -11.04 -16.22 4.79
CA VAL A 163 -10.79 -14.93 4.12
C VAL A 163 -11.73 -13.86 4.65
N GLU A 164 -11.16 -12.74 5.08
CA GLU A 164 -11.91 -11.52 5.43
C GLU A 164 -11.28 -10.30 4.75
N TRP A 165 -12.06 -9.25 4.58
CA TRP A 165 -11.54 -7.97 4.07
C TRP A 165 -12.26 -6.79 4.70
N ARG A 166 -11.52 -5.67 4.80
CA ARG A 166 -12.02 -4.39 5.31
C ARG A 166 -11.40 -3.24 4.56
N GLU A 167 -12.05 -2.09 4.61
CA GLU A 167 -11.46 -0.82 4.25
C GLU A 167 -10.98 -0.13 5.52
N LEU A 168 -9.71 0.26 5.55
CA LEU A 168 -9.10 0.91 6.70
C LEU A 168 -8.64 2.32 6.31
N VAL A 169 -8.83 3.28 7.20
CA VAL A 169 -8.36 4.66 7.06
C VAL A 169 -7.08 4.82 7.87
N ALA A 170 -6.00 5.21 7.23
CA ALA A 170 -4.68 5.28 7.87
C ALA A 170 -4.66 6.22 9.10
N ALA A 171 -5.42 7.32 9.08
CA ALA A 171 -5.54 8.24 10.20
C ALA A 171 -6.11 7.58 11.47
N ASP A 172 -6.98 6.57 11.34
CA ASP A 172 -7.57 5.86 12.47
C ASP A 172 -6.54 5.05 13.26
N TYR A 173 -5.36 4.86 12.69
CA TYR A 173 -4.22 4.12 13.27
C TYR A 173 -2.99 5.00 13.52
N GLY A 174 -3.16 6.34 13.53
CA GLY A 174 -2.13 7.31 13.87
C GLY A 174 -1.23 7.74 12.71
N ALA A 175 -1.47 7.30 11.49
CA ALA A 175 -0.77 7.84 10.33
C ALA A 175 -1.34 9.24 9.97
N PRO A 176 -0.49 10.23 9.63
CA PRO A 176 -0.93 11.60 9.36
C PRO A 176 -1.51 11.75 7.94
N THR A 177 -2.45 10.87 7.58
CA THR A 177 -3.15 10.89 6.29
C THR A 177 -4.51 10.21 6.39
N THR A 178 -5.52 10.78 5.72
CA THR A 178 -6.85 10.18 5.59
C THR A 178 -6.93 9.16 4.44
N ARG A 179 -5.78 8.62 4.00
CA ARG A 179 -5.71 7.62 2.94
C ARG A 179 -6.48 6.37 3.35
N LYS A 180 -7.47 6.01 2.55
CA LYS A 180 -8.26 4.79 2.73
C LYS A 180 -7.75 3.69 1.80
N ARG A 181 -7.63 2.47 2.34
CA ARG A 181 -7.18 1.29 1.59
C ARG A 181 -8.02 0.07 1.92
N PHE A 182 -8.18 -0.75 0.90
CA PHE A 182 -8.69 -2.10 1.02
C PHE A 182 -7.59 -3.01 1.56
N PHE A 183 -7.91 -3.81 2.56
CA PHE A 183 -7.08 -4.90 3.06
C PHE A 183 -7.85 -6.19 3.03
N LEU A 184 -7.17 -7.26 2.64
CA LEU A 184 -7.67 -8.62 2.73
C LEU A 184 -6.68 -9.42 3.57
N ILE A 185 -7.20 -10.21 4.51
CA ILE A 185 -6.42 -11.18 5.29
C ILE A 185 -6.97 -12.56 4.96
N ALA A 186 -6.06 -13.49 4.60
CA ALA A 186 -6.39 -14.90 4.41
C ALA A 186 -5.49 -15.77 5.30
N ARG A 187 -6.08 -16.74 6.00
CA ARG A 187 -5.36 -17.65 6.92
C ARG A 187 -5.73 -19.10 6.66
N CYS A 188 -4.73 -20.00 6.70
CA CYS A 188 -4.94 -21.44 6.50
C CYS A 188 -4.50 -22.28 7.73
N ASP A 189 -4.26 -21.65 8.88
CA ASP A 189 -3.83 -22.29 10.10
C ASP A 189 -4.95 -22.56 11.12
N GLY A 190 -6.20 -22.29 10.75
CA GLY A 190 -7.37 -22.48 11.62
C GLY A 190 -7.50 -21.44 12.75
N GLN A 191 -6.59 -20.46 12.82
CA GLN A 191 -6.71 -19.38 13.80
C GLN A 191 -7.65 -18.28 13.31
N PRO A 192 -8.35 -17.57 14.20
CA PRO A 192 -9.24 -16.48 13.83
C PRO A 192 -8.47 -15.33 13.18
N ILE A 193 -9.12 -14.64 12.24
CA ILE A 193 -8.62 -13.37 11.71
C ILE A 193 -8.92 -12.28 12.73
N VAL A 194 -7.89 -11.56 13.16
CA VAL A 194 -8.02 -10.44 14.10
C VAL A 194 -7.65 -9.15 13.37
N TRP A 195 -8.55 -8.18 13.41
CA TRP A 195 -8.35 -6.86 12.85
C TRP A 195 -7.87 -5.89 13.93
N PRO A 196 -6.96 -4.96 13.60
CA PRO A 196 -6.53 -3.95 14.55
C PRO A 196 -7.69 -3.01 14.92
N GLU A 197 -7.78 -2.65 16.20
CA GLU A 197 -8.75 -1.66 16.64
C GLU A 197 -8.24 -0.23 16.36
N PRO A 198 -9.08 0.68 15.87
CA PRO A 198 -8.72 2.07 15.66
C PRO A 198 -8.31 2.77 16.97
N THR A 199 -7.12 3.36 17.00
CA THR A 199 -6.54 4.07 18.15
C THR A 199 -6.76 5.58 18.09
N HIS A 200 -7.12 6.12 16.92
CA HIS A 200 -7.31 7.55 16.65
C HIS A 200 -8.67 7.81 16.02
N ALA A 201 -9.14 9.05 16.14
CA ALA A 201 -10.39 9.52 15.54
C ALA A 201 -10.33 11.04 15.27
N PRO A 202 -11.30 11.64 14.54
CA PRO A 202 -11.40 13.09 14.40
C PRO A 202 -11.38 13.80 15.75
N ALA A 203 -10.72 14.94 15.84
CA ALA A 203 -10.51 15.67 17.11
C ALA A 203 -11.83 16.08 17.83
N ASP A 204 -12.90 16.27 17.06
CA ASP A 204 -14.24 16.61 17.53
C ASP A 204 -15.14 15.39 17.81
N SER A 205 -14.62 14.18 17.66
CA SER A 205 -15.39 12.95 17.89
C SER A 205 -15.61 12.68 19.38
N PRO A 206 -16.74 12.05 19.76
CA PRO A 206 -17.01 11.68 21.15
C PRO A 206 -15.91 10.83 21.80
N GLU A 207 -15.28 9.96 21.03
CA GLU A 207 -14.22 9.08 21.51
C GLU A 207 -12.95 9.86 21.90
N VAL A 208 -12.62 10.92 21.17
CA VAL A 208 -11.48 11.80 21.51
C VAL A 208 -11.85 12.71 22.69
N LEU A 209 -13.05 13.31 22.68
CA LEU A 209 -13.49 14.18 23.78
C LEU A 209 -13.59 13.43 25.12
N THR A 210 -13.86 12.14 25.10
CA THR A 210 -13.90 11.28 26.30
C THR A 210 -12.57 10.61 26.65
N GLY A 211 -11.49 10.87 25.87
CA GLY A 211 -10.17 10.30 26.09
C GLY A 211 -10.04 8.80 25.74
N LYS A 212 -11.01 8.21 25.05
CA LYS A 212 -10.97 6.81 24.61
C LYS A 212 -10.05 6.60 23.41
N LYS A 213 -9.89 7.61 22.55
CA LYS A 213 -9.00 7.61 21.39
C LYS A 213 -8.17 8.88 21.35
N LEU A 214 -7.05 8.81 20.63
CA LEU A 214 -6.22 9.97 20.34
C LEU A 214 -6.79 10.74 19.13
N PRO A 215 -6.57 12.04 19.02
CA PRO A 215 -6.95 12.80 17.82
C PRO A 215 -6.10 12.38 16.62
N TRP A 216 -6.68 12.45 15.42
CA TRP A 216 -5.92 12.26 14.18
C TRP A 216 -4.71 13.18 14.12
N ARG A 217 -3.59 12.64 13.69
CA ARG A 217 -2.33 13.38 13.54
C ARG A 217 -2.35 14.23 12.27
N SER A 218 -1.70 15.38 12.34
CA SER A 218 -1.52 16.27 11.20
C SER A 218 -0.27 15.92 10.39
N ALA A 219 -0.31 16.09 9.07
CA ALA A 219 0.87 15.99 8.22
C ALA A 219 1.97 17.01 8.61
N ALA A 220 1.59 18.13 9.23
CA ALA A 220 2.54 19.13 9.72
C ALA A 220 3.54 18.57 10.76
N GLU A 221 3.16 17.52 11.49
CA GLU A 221 4.00 16.89 12.51
C GLU A 221 5.18 16.09 11.94
N ILE A 222 5.08 15.67 10.67
CA ILE A 222 6.10 14.85 10.00
C ILE A 222 6.87 15.60 8.92
N ILE A 223 6.51 16.86 8.65
CA ILE A 223 7.25 17.71 7.70
C ILE A 223 8.47 18.28 8.40
N ASP A 224 9.64 18.04 7.84
CA ASP A 224 10.85 18.74 8.25
C ASP A 224 10.86 20.16 7.66
N TRP A 225 10.46 21.12 8.49
CA TRP A 225 10.36 22.53 8.11
C TRP A 225 11.71 23.21 7.92
N SER A 226 12.84 22.56 8.27
CA SER A 226 14.18 23.06 8.03
C SER A 226 14.67 22.83 6.59
N LEU A 227 14.02 21.93 5.86
CA LEU A 227 14.38 21.64 4.47
C LEU A 227 14.10 22.83 3.55
N PRO A 228 14.99 23.11 2.58
CA PRO A 228 14.77 24.17 1.60
C PRO A 228 13.48 23.93 0.83
N CYS A 229 12.64 24.95 0.75
CA CYS A 229 11.38 24.90 -0.01
C CYS A 229 11.43 25.95 -1.13
N PRO A 230 11.96 25.61 -2.33
CA PRO A 230 12.00 26.51 -3.47
C PRO A 230 10.60 26.96 -3.88
N SER A 231 10.45 28.25 -4.19
CA SER A 231 9.19 28.80 -4.70
C SER A 231 8.77 28.08 -5.99
N ILE A 232 7.46 27.94 -6.17
CA ILE A 232 6.90 27.42 -7.42
C ILE A 232 7.15 28.35 -8.62
N PHE A 233 7.52 29.59 -8.36
CA PHE A 233 7.81 30.62 -9.36
C PHE A 233 9.31 30.75 -9.69
N GLU A 234 10.21 30.17 -8.86
CA GLU A 234 11.65 30.14 -9.16
C GLU A 234 11.94 29.25 -10.37
N THR A 235 12.90 29.66 -11.19
CA THR A 235 13.39 28.89 -12.34
C THR A 235 14.23 27.70 -11.89
N ARG A 236 14.54 26.78 -12.81
CA ARG A 236 15.44 25.66 -12.53
C ARG A 236 16.84 26.14 -12.17
N GLU A 237 17.31 27.18 -12.86
CA GLU A 237 18.62 27.79 -12.70
C GLU A 237 18.75 28.44 -11.33
N GLU A 238 17.78 29.26 -10.94
CA GLU A 238 17.72 29.91 -9.62
C GLU A 238 17.69 28.88 -8.47
N ILE A 239 16.88 27.81 -8.62
CA ILE A 239 16.80 26.75 -7.62
C ILE A 239 18.13 26.01 -7.50
N ARG A 240 18.81 25.73 -8.61
CA ARG A 240 20.11 25.07 -8.61
C ARG A 240 21.19 25.93 -7.98
N GLU A 241 21.20 27.21 -8.30
CA GLU A 241 22.17 28.16 -7.77
C GLU A 241 21.97 28.38 -6.26
N LYS A 242 20.71 28.59 -5.84
CA LYS A 242 20.39 28.97 -4.46
C LYS A 242 20.38 27.79 -3.48
N TYR A 243 19.92 26.61 -3.93
CA TYR A 243 19.71 25.46 -3.04
C TYR A 243 20.56 24.24 -3.40
N GLY A 244 21.29 24.24 -4.51
CA GLY A 244 22.09 23.09 -4.97
C GLY A 244 21.28 21.88 -5.43
N ILE A 245 19.96 22.01 -5.61
CA ILE A 245 19.06 20.91 -5.97
C ILE A 245 18.53 21.06 -7.40
N SER A 246 18.09 19.94 -7.99
CA SER A 246 17.45 19.93 -9.29
C SER A 246 15.92 19.91 -9.15
N ALA A 247 15.22 20.77 -9.87
CA ALA A 247 13.76 20.80 -9.88
C ALA A 247 13.22 20.94 -11.30
N GLN A 248 12.06 20.32 -11.56
CA GLN A 248 11.35 20.51 -12.81
C GLN A 248 10.61 21.86 -12.79
N ARG A 249 11.12 22.82 -13.56
CA ARG A 249 10.53 24.15 -13.73
C ARG A 249 10.55 24.55 -15.22
N PRO A 250 9.61 25.35 -15.69
CA PRO A 250 8.38 25.79 -15.00
C PRO A 250 7.40 24.64 -14.76
N LEU A 251 6.53 24.77 -13.77
CA LEU A 251 5.45 23.82 -13.56
C LEU A 251 4.48 23.86 -14.76
N ARG A 252 3.97 22.68 -15.15
CA ARG A 252 2.98 22.61 -16.24
C ARG A 252 1.71 23.40 -15.88
N PRO A 253 1.02 24.03 -16.87
CA PRO A 253 -0.18 24.84 -16.61
C PRO A 253 -1.27 24.13 -15.80
N ASN A 254 -1.47 22.82 -16.01
CA ASN A 254 -2.42 22.04 -15.22
C ASN A 254 -1.99 21.87 -13.76
N THR A 255 -0.68 21.74 -13.51
CA THR A 255 -0.13 21.67 -12.15
C THR A 255 -0.32 23.01 -11.45
N MET A 256 0.01 24.13 -12.13
CA MET A 256 -0.22 25.48 -11.58
C MET A 256 -1.69 25.73 -11.24
N ARG A 257 -2.63 25.31 -12.10
CA ARG A 257 -4.06 25.41 -11.79
C ARG A 257 -4.48 24.59 -10.57
N ARG A 258 -3.87 23.41 -10.37
CA ARG A 258 -4.14 22.60 -9.16
C ARG A 258 -3.58 23.27 -7.91
N VAL A 259 -2.37 23.81 -7.98
CA VAL A 259 -1.75 24.57 -6.89
C VAL A 259 -2.63 25.77 -6.52
N ALA A 260 -3.04 26.58 -7.51
CA ALA A 260 -3.90 27.73 -7.26
C ALA A 260 -5.23 27.35 -6.59
N ARG A 261 -5.89 26.27 -7.05
CA ARG A 261 -7.10 25.74 -6.38
C ARG A 261 -6.83 25.24 -4.97
N GLY A 262 -5.69 24.60 -4.75
CA GLY A 262 -5.26 24.13 -3.43
C GLY A 262 -5.05 25.29 -2.47
N VAL A 263 -4.33 26.32 -2.90
CA VAL A 263 -4.10 27.54 -2.11
C VAL A 263 -5.43 28.23 -1.77
N ASP A 264 -6.31 28.43 -2.75
CA ASP A 264 -7.62 29.04 -2.53
C ASP A 264 -8.44 28.24 -1.49
N LYS A 265 -8.49 26.92 -1.65
CA LYS A 265 -9.32 26.04 -0.80
C LYS A 265 -8.74 25.83 0.60
N PHE A 266 -7.45 25.53 0.68
CA PHE A 266 -6.80 25.01 1.89
C PHE A 266 -5.99 26.05 2.65
N VAL A 267 -5.73 27.22 2.07
CA VAL A 267 -5.01 28.31 2.72
C VAL A 267 -5.92 29.51 2.88
N VAL A 268 -6.45 30.04 1.78
CA VAL A 268 -7.24 31.30 1.80
C VAL A 268 -8.60 31.12 2.49
N LYS A 269 -9.28 29.99 2.22
CA LYS A 269 -10.64 29.71 2.73
C LYS A 269 -10.68 28.79 3.96
N SER A 270 -9.52 28.36 4.45
CA SER A 270 -9.44 27.45 5.59
C SER A 270 -9.16 28.21 6.88
N ALA A 271 -9.89 27.85 7.95
CA ALA A 271 -9.60 28.33 9.29
C ALA A 271 -8.33 27.68 9.88
N ASN A 272 -7.97 26.47 9.42
CA ASN A 272 -6.81 25.69 9.87
C ASN A 272 -6.08 25.09 8.67
N PRO A 273 -5.31 25.90 7.92
CA PRO A 273 -4.74 25.51 6.62
C PRO A 273 -3.90 24.23 6.64
N PHE A 274 -3.15 23.97 7.71
CA PHE A 274 -2.29 22.79 7.80
C PHE A 274 -3.03 21.49 8.14
N LEU A 275 -4.19 21.54 8.75
CA LEU A 275 -5.01 20.35 9.02
C LEU A 275 -5.68 19.81 7.76
N GLU A 276 -5.95 20.68 6.78
CA GLU A 276 -6.63 20.29 5.54
C GLU A 276 -5.66 19.85 4.42
N ILE A 277 -4.39 20.24 4.48
CA ILE A 277 -3.36 19.82 3.50
C ILE A 277 -3.19 18.29 3.50
N GLY A 278 -3.39 17.60 4.62
CA GLY A 278 -3.37 16.14 4.70
C GLY A 278 -4.45 15.42 3.86
N ARG A 279 -5.41 16.15 3.28
CA ARG A 279 -6.41 15.65 2.33
C ARG A 279 -6.00 15.82 0.87
N ALA A 280 -4.87 16.44 0.58
CA ALA A 280 -4.38 16.54 -0.79
C ALA A 280 -4.05 15.13 -1.30
N HIS A 281 -4.82 14.67 -2.26
CA HIS A 281 -4.53 13.41 -2.96
C HIS A 281 -3.19 13.54 -3.69
N VAL A 282 -2.22 12.78 -3.26
CA VAL A 282 -1.02 12.47 -4.04
C VAL A 282 -1.38 11.47 -5.13
#